data_8a3aa0eecf072f74b7c8ebdca658b975
#
_entry.id   8a3aa0eecf072f74b7c8ebdca658b975
#
_cell.length_a   1.000
_cell.length_b   1.000
_cell.length_c   1.000
_cell.angle_alpha   90.00
_cell.angle_beta   90.00
_cell.angle_gamma   90.00
#
_symmetry.space_group_name_H-M   'P 1'
#
loop_
_entity.id
_entity.type
_entity.pdbx_description
1 polymer ?
#
loop_
_entity_poly.entity_id
_entity_poly.type
_entity_poly.pdbx_seq_one_letter_code
_entity_poly.pdbx_strand_id
1 'polypeptide(L)'
;GKKIMYVHGFLSSAQSGTVKMLQELMPNATLVAEDIPVHPEEGIEMLQKMAETEKPDLIIGTSMGGMYTELLKGFDRILVNPAFKMGDTMSSMTGKQEFQNPRKDGVNELMVTKGLIKEYRDFTERCFQDITPEEQQRVYGLFGDADPLVHTFDLFHEHYPLAIPFHGEHRLIDKVAFHYLCPVIRWIDDKQNGKERPIVYIDFDALHDSYM
;
A
#
# COMPACT_ATOMS: atom_id res chain seq x y z
N GLY A 1 -9.94 -19.76 5.07
CA GLY A 1 -9.57 -18.40 5.42
C GLY A 1 -9.33 -17.51 4.21
N LYS A 2 -9.25 -16.23 4.42
CA LYS A 2 -8.99 -15.25 3.37
C LYS A 2 -7.49 -15.20 3.05
N LYS A 3 -7.17 -14.78 1.85
CA LYS A 3 -5.80 -14.59 1.39
C LYS A 3 -5.52 -13.10 1.19
N ILE A 4 -4.44 -12.61 1.78
CA ILE A 4 -3.98 -11.23 1.66
C ILE A 4 -2.64 -11.23 0.95
N MET A 5 -2.54 -10.46 -0.13
CA MET A 5 -1.29 -10.19 -0.83
C MET A 5 -0.72 -8.87 -0.31
N TYR A 6 0.52 -8.89 0.17
CA TYR A 6 1.19 -7.69 0.63
C TYR A 6 2.25 -7.22 -0.38
N VAL A 7 2.25 -5.93 -0.68
CA VAL A 7 3.17 -5.29 -1.62
C VAL A 7 4.05 -4.30 -0.86
N HIS A 8 5.32 -4.65 -0.70
CA HIS A 8 6.25 -3.92 0.17
C HIS A 8 6.71 -2.58 -0.41
N GLY A 9 7.29 -1.75 0.45
CA GLY A 9 7.85 -0.45 0.08
C GLY A 9 9.27 -0.51 -0.48
N PHE A 10 9.79 0.67 -0.83
CA PHE A 10 11.13 0.84 -1.37
C PHE A 10 12.18 0.39 -0.36
N LEU A 11 13.21 -0.31 -0.82
CA LEU A 11 14.31 -0.89 -0.01
C LEU A 11 13.85 -1.96 0.99
N SER A 12 12.61 -2.42 0.92
CA SER A 12 12.09 -3.50 1.74
C SER A 12 12.09 -4.84 0.98
N SER A 13 11.42 -5.84 1.52
CA SER A 13 11.26 -7.17 0.92
C SER A 13 10.04 -7.89 1.47
N ALA A 14 9.78 -9.10 0.99
CA ALA A 14 8.75 -9.99 1.53
C ALA A 14 8.99 -10.39 2.99
N GLN A 15 10.18 -10.16 3.52
CA GLN A 15 10.56 -10.44 4.91
C GLN A 15 10.46 -9.21 5.81
N SER A 16 9.68 -8.20 5.41
CA SER A 16 9.48 -7.00 6.23
C SER A 16 8.73 -7.30 7.52
N GLY A 17 8.98 -6.47 8.55
CA GLY A 17 8.24 -6.56 9.80
C GLY A 17 6.73 -6.37 9.63
N THR A 18 6.30 -5.66 8.60
CA THR A 18 4.88 -5.45 8.28
C THR A 18 4.18 -6.77 7.93
N VAL A 19 4.82 -7.64 7.16
CA VAL A 19 4.26 -8.97 6.85
C VAL A 19 4.02 -9.77 8.12
N LYS A 20 5.02 -9.80 8.99
CA LYS A 20 4.92 -10.49 10.29
C LYS A 20 3.82 -9.91 11.16
N MET A 21 3.75 -8.59 11.24
CA MET A 21 2.72 -7.88 12.01
C MET A 21 1.31 -8.22 11.50
N LEU A 22 1.11 -8.17 10.18
CA LEU A 22 -0.19 -8.49 9.58
C LEU A 22 -0.59 -9.95 9.84
N GLN A 23 0.37 -10.88 9.79
CA GLN A 23 0.09 -12.29 10.08
C GLN A 23 -0.28 -12.50 11.55
N GLU A 24 0.36 -11.79 12.47
CA GLU A 24 0.04 -11.85 13.90
C GLU A 24 -1.34 -11.23 14.19
N LEU A 25 -1.70 -10.14 13.51
CA LEU A 25 -3.01 -9.50 13.67
C LEU A 25 -4.14 -10.31 13.05
N MET A 26 -3.85 -11.08 12.03
CA MET A 26 -4.85 -11.86 11.28
C MET A 26 -4.41 -13.32 11.13
N PRO A 27 -4.41 -14.09 12.23
CA PRO A 27 -3.85 -15.43 12.21
C PRO A 27 -4.63 -16.41 11.33
N ASN A 28 -5.90 -16.12 11.02
CA ASN A 28 -6.71 -16.97 10.16
C ASN A 28 -6.59 -16.62 8.67
N ALA A 29 -5.89 -15.54 8.34
CA ALA A 29 -5.61 -15.17 6.96
C ALA A 29 -4.28 -15.77 6.51
N THR A 30 -4.17 -16.03 5.20
CA THR A 30 -2.90 -16.42 4.58
C THR A 30 -2.27 -15.18 3.97
N LEU A 31 -1.09 -14.81 4.43
CA LEU A 31 -0.32 -13.70 3.87
C LEU A 31 0.61 -14.22 2.78
N VAL A 32 0.56 -13.62 1.60
CA VAL A 32 1.49 -13.89 0.50
C VAL A 32 2.23 -12.61 0.14
N ALA A 33 3.54 -12.69 -0.02
CA ALA A 33 4.40 -11.58 -0.37
C ALA A 33 5.63 -12.10 -1.11
N GLU A 34 6.10 -11.34 -2.09
CA GLU A 34 7.31 -11.64 -2.85
C GLU A 34 8.18 -10.39 -2.95
N ASP A 35 9.49 -10.59 -3.12
CA ASP A 35 10.42 -9.49 -3.35
C ASP A 35 10.13 -8.85 -4.71
N ILE A 36 9.94 -7.54 -4.73
CA ILE A 36 9.62 -6.81 -5.95
C ILE A 36 10.92 -6.47 -6.68
N PRO A 37 11.02 -6.76 -8.00
CA PRO A 37 12.13 -6.29 -8.81
C PRO A 37 12.31 -4.77 -8.73
N VAL A 38 13.55 -4.32 -8.81
CA VAL A 38 13.92 -2.91 -8.64
C VAL A 38 13.37 -2.03 -9.76
N HIS A 39 13.42 -2.53 -11.01
CA HIS A 39 12.91 -1.78 -12.16
C HIS A 39 11.38 -1.87 -12.21
N PRO A 40 10.67 -0.74 -12.38
CA PRO A 40 9.22 -0.71 -12.21
C PRO A 40 8.45 -1.55 -13.23
N GLU A 41 8.92 -1.65 -14.47
CA GLU A 41 8.26 -2.50 -15.48
C GLU A 41 8.31 -3.98 -15.09
N GLU A 42 9.45 -4.44 -14.61
CA GLU A 42 9.60 -5.80 -14.10
C GLU A 42 8.78 -6.00 -12.82
N GLY A 43 8.76 -4.97 -11.97
CA GLY A 43 8.00 -4.98 -10.72
C GLY A 43 6.51 -5.19 -10.95
N ILE A 44 5.90 -4.37 -11.81
CA ILE A 44 4.46 -4.49 -12.09
C ILE A 44 4.12 -5.79 -12.80
N GLU A 45 4.96 -6.25 -13.71
CA GLU A 45 4.75 -7.53 -14.40
C GLU A 45 4.71 -8.70 -13.40
N MET A 46 5.66 -8.74 -12.48
CA MET A 46 5.69 -9.77 -11.43
C MET A 46 4.46 -9.71 -10.54
N LEU A 47 4.07 -8.51 -10.10
CA LEU A 47 2.93 -8.32 -9.22
C LEU A 47 1.60 -8.68 -9.89
N GLN A 48 1.44 -8.38 -11.18
CA GLN A 48 0.26 -8.76 -11.93
C GLN A 48 0.14 -10.28 -12.05
N LYS A 49 1.23 -10.97 -12.36
CA LYS A 49 1.27 -12.43 -12.40
C LYS A 49 0.97 -13.05 -11.04
N MET A 50 1.54 -12.49 -9.99
CA MET A 50 1.29 -12.94 -8.62
C MET A 50 -0.19 -12.80 -8.25
N ALA A 51 -0.80 -11.67 -8.54
CA ALA A 51 -2.21 -11.44 -8.25
C ALA A 51 -3.11 -12.40 -9.03
N GLU A 52 -2.80 -12.65 -10.30
CA GLU A 52 -3.56 -13.61 -11.13
C GLU A 52 -3.43 -15.05 -10.62
N THR A 53 -2.26 -15.44 -10.14
CA THR A 53 -1.98 -16.79 -9.64
C THR A 53 -2.56 -17.00 -8.24
N GLU A 54 -2.31 -16.05 -7.33
CA GLU A 54 -2.72 -16.17 -5.93
C GLU A 54 -4.19 -15.85 -5.70
N LYS A 55 -4.79 -15.04 -6.57
CA LYS A 55 -6.20 -14.60 -6.46
C LYS A 55 -6.55 -14.13 -5.04
N PRO A 56 -5.83 -13.12 -4.53
CA PRO A 56 -6.06 -12.68 -3.17
C PRO A 56 -7.44 -12.06 -2.98
N ASP A 57 -7.99 -12.21 -1.79
CA ASP A 57 -9.23 -11.55 -1.38
C ASP A 57 -9.00 -10.05 -1.12
N LEU A 58 -7.77 -9.68 -0.80
CA LEU A 58 -7.36 -8.32 -0.48
C LEU A 58 -5.89 -8.13 -0.83
N ILE A 59 -5.56 -6.97 -1.40
CA ILE A 59 -4.17 -6.55 -1.61
C ILE A 59 -3.90 -5.32 -0.74
N ILE A 60 -2.82 -5.36 0.04
CA ILE A 60 -2.37 -4.24 0.85
C ILE A 60 -1.00 -3.82 0.37
N GLY A 61 -0.86 -2.56 -0.03
CA GLY A 61 0.43 -2.00 -0.44
C GLY A 61 0.80 -0.79 0.39
N THR A 62 2.08 -0.67 0.74
CA THR A 62 2.58 0.45 1.53
C THR A 62 3.64 1.22 0.76
N SER A 63 3.57 2.55 0.77
CA SER A 63 4.53 3.45 0.14
C SER A 63 4.67 3.16 -1.37
N MET A 64 5.85 2.79 -1.86
CA MET A 64 6.04 2.33 -3.25
C MET A 64 5.09 1.17 -3.58
N GLY A 65 4.89 0.25 -2.63
CA GLY A 65 3.94 -0.85 -2.77
C GLY A 65 2.49 -0.37 -2.95
N GLY A 66 2.12 0.74 -2.34
CA GLY A 66 0.82 1.38 -2.55
C GLY A 66 0.68 1.93 -3.97
N MET A 67 1.73 2.51 -4.51
CA MET A 67 1.77 2.98 -5.90
C MET A 67 1.54 1.81 -6.88
N TYR A 68 2.25 0.70 -6.70
CA TYR A 68 2.04 -0.49 -7.51
C TYR A 68 0.64 -1.06 -7.35
N THR A 69 0.12 -1.09 -6.13
CA THR A 69 -1.19 -1.68 -5.81
C THR A 69 -2.32 -0.95 -6.52
N GLU A 70 -2.20 0.36 -6.72
CA GLU A 70 -3.20 1.11 -7.51
C GLU A 70 -3.37 0.52 -8.92
N LEU A 71 -2.29 0.00 -9.51
CA LEU A 71 -2.30 -0.58 -10.85
C LEU A 71 -2.86 -2.01 -10.92
N LEU A 72 -3.05 -2.66 -9.78
CA LEU A 72 -3.57 -4.04 -9.70
C LEU A 72 -5.09 -4.07 -9.67
N LYS A 73 -5.71 -3.72 -10.79
CA LYS A 73 -7.16 -3.62 -10.93
C LYS A 73 -7.86 -4.97 -10.77
N GLY A 74 -9.12 -4.94 -10.33
CA GLY A 74 -9.95 -6.12 -10.19
C GLY A 74 -9.93 -6.76 -8.80
N PHE A 75 -9.30 -6.14 -7.82
CA PHE A 75 -9.21 -6.64 -6.45
C PHE A 75 -9.62 -5.55 -5.44
N ASP A 76 -10.11 -5.97 -4.28
CA ASP A 76 -10.22 -5.06 -3.14
C ASP A 76 -8.82 -4.72 -2.64
N ARG A 77 -8.53 -3.42 -2.45
CA ARG A 77 -7.17 -2.95 -2.20
C ARG A 77 -7.12 -1.87 -1.15
N ILE A 78 -6.09 -1.92 -0.31
CA ILE A 78 -5.78 -0.87 0.65
C ILE A 78 -4.38 -0.34 0.33
N LEU A 79 -4.30 0.96 0.11
CA LEU A 79 -3.05 1.67 -0.16
C LEU A 79 -2.70 2.52 1.07
N VAL A 80 -1.57 2.23 1.71
CA VAL A 80 -1.12 2.97 2.89
C VAL A 80 0.01 3.91 2.49
N ASN A 81 -0.19 5.20 2.67
CA ASN A 81 0.76 6.24 2.30
C ASN A 81 1.38 5.99 0.91
N PRO A 82 0.55 5.80 -0.14
CA PRO A 82 1.04 5.42 -1.45
C PRO A 82 1.95 6.48 -2.08
N ALA A 83 3.09 6.05 -2.59
CA ALA A 83 4.11 6.93 -3.16
C ALA A 83 3.89 7.15 -4.67
N PHE A 84 2.81 7.85 -5.04
CA PHE A 84 2.49 8.12 -6.45
C PHE A 84 3.49 9.03 -7.15
N LYS A 85 4.32 9.74 -6.39
CA LYS A 85 5.43 10.54 -6.91
C LYS A 85 6.76 9.91 -6.53
N MET A 86 6.88 8.60 -6.74
CA MET A 86 8.02 7.80 -6.30
C MET A 86 9.35 8.34 -6.83
N GLY A 87 9.41 8.79 -8.08
CA GLY A 87 10.62 9.37 -8.65
C GLY A 87 11.11 10.59 -7.88
N ASP A 88 10.20 11.45 -7.46
CA ASP A 88 10.54 12.62 -6.63
C ASP A 88 11.02 12.21 -5.24
N THR A 89 10.38 11.22 -4.64
CA THR A 89 10.81 10.66 -3.36
C THR A 89 12.22 10.08 -3.47
N MET A 90 12.53 9.34 -4.54
CA MET A 90 13.85 8.75 -4.77
C MET A 90 14.94 9.80 -5.05
N SER A 91 14.59 10.96 -5.54
CA SER A 91 15.58 12.00 -5.88
C SER A 91 16.39 12.47 -4.68
N SER A 92 15.85 12.35 -3.47
CA SER A 92 16.56 12.62 -2.22
C SER A 92 17.42 11.46 -1.74
N MET A 93 17.37 10.32 -2.42
CA MET A 93 18.04 9.06 -2.05
C MET A 93 19.06 8.60 -3.09
N THR A 94 19.60 9.54 -3.92
CA THR A 94 20.60 9.20 -4.93
C THR A 94 21.85 8.57 -4.32
N GLY A 95 22.44 7.63 -5.05
CA GLY A 95 23.63 6.94 -4.62
C GLY A 95 23.33 5.55 -4.06
N LYS A 96 24.27 5.05 -3.28
CA LYS A 96 24.20 3.72 -2.71
C LYS A 96 23.23 3.70 -1.54
N GLN A 97 22.25 2.78 -1.59
CA GLN A 97 21.29 2.54 -0.52
C GLN A 97 21.36 1.09 -0.08
N GLU A 98 21.18 0.85 1.21
CA GLU A 98 21.11 -0.50 1.76
C GLU A 98 19.65 -0.95 1.85
N PHE A 99 19.38 -2.22 1.52
CA PHE A 99 18.08 -2.81 1.78
C PHE A 99 17.85 -2.96 3.29
N GLN A 100 16.66 -2.62 3.73
CA GLN A 100 16.28 -2.67 5.15
C GLN A 100 15.93 -4.09 5.62
N ASN A 101 15.59 -4.97 4.68
CA ASN A 101 15.19 -6.34 4.95
C ASN A 101 15.89 -7.30 3.98
N PRO A 102 16.18 -8.55 4.41
CA PRO A 102 16.82 -9.54 3.55
C PRO A 102 15.97 -9.87 2.32
N ARG A 103 16.64 -10.06 1.19
CA ARG A 103 16.02 -10.50 -0.06
C ARG A 103 16.45 -11.93 -0.38
N LYS A 104 15.59 -12.69 -1.07
CA LYS A 104 15.91 -14.08 -1.49
C LYS A 104 17.12 -14.15 -2.42
N ASP A 105 17.33 -13.11 -3.25
CA ASP A 105 18.47 -13.03 -4.16
C ASP A 105 19.80 -12.70 -3.46
N GLY A 106 19.77 -12.41 -2.15
CA GLY A 106 20.95 -12.07 -1.36
C GLY A 106 21.51 -10.68 -1.63
N VAL A 107 20.84 -9.87 -2.45
CA VAL A 107 21.27 -8.50 -2.75
C VAL A 107 21.03 -7.61 -1.54
N ASN A 108 22.08 -6.92 -1.08
CA ASN A 108 22.03 -6.08 0.13
C ASN A 108 21.95 -4.59 -0.17
N GLU A 109 22.28 -4.19 -1.39
CA GLU A 109 22.44 -2.79 -1.76
C GLU A 109 21.82 -2.50 -3.11
N LEU A 110 21.40 -1.25 -3.26
CA LEU A 110 20.85 -0.71 -4.50
C LEU A 110 21.53 0.62 -4.82
N MET A 111 22.02 0.76 -6.05
CA MET A 111 22.48 2.06 -6.54
C MET A 111 21.29 2.81 -7.12
N VAL A 112 20.87 3.89 -6.47
CA VAL A 112 19.82 4.78 -6.96
C VAL A 112 20.45 5.79 -7.92
N THR A 113 20.27 5.54 -9.20
CA THR A 113 20.80 6.37 -10.29
C THR A 113 19.74 7.35 -10.79
N LYS A 114 20.19 8.36 -11.52
CA LYS A 114 19.28 9.29 -12.24
C LYS A 114 18.40 8.54 -13.23
N GLY A 115 18.94 7.48 -13.86
CA GLY A 115 18.20 6.64 -14.78
C GLY A 115 17.06 5.91 -14.10
N LEU A 116 17.31 5.31 -12.92
CA LEU A 116 16.27 4.64 -12.15
C LEU A 116 15.19 5.61 -11.70
N ILE A 117 15.56 6.80 -11.23
CA ILE A 117 14.62 7.86 -10.86
C ILE A 117 13.72 8.22 -12.03
N LYS A 118 14.30 8.38 -13.23
CA LYS A 118 13.55 8.68 -14.46
C LYS A 118 12.56 7.55 -14.80
N GLU A 119 12.98 6.29 -14.67
CA GLU A 119 12.08 5.14 -14.87
C GLU A 119 10.84 5.24 -13.98
N TYR A 120 11.02 5.57 -12.70
CA TYR A 120 9.88 5.71 -11.77
C TYR A 120 9.03 6.94 -12.06
N ARG A 121 9.63 8.06 -12.47
CA ARG A 121 8.85 9.24 -12.87
C ARG A 121 7.95 8.95 -14.05
N ASP A 122 8.49 8.29 -15.06
CA ASP A 122 7.71 7.91 -16.25
C ASP A 122 6.65 6.85 -15.89
N PHE A 123 7.01 5.87 -15.06
CA PHE A 123 6.14 4.77 -14.67
C PHE A 123 4.92 5.25 -13.87
N THR A 124 5.11 6.18 -12.94
CA THR A 124 4.01 6.67 -12.08
C THR A 124 2.92 7.41 -12.86
N GLU A 125 3.19 7.86 -14.08
CA GLU A 125 2.18 8.44 -14.97
C GLU A 125 1.09 7.42 -15.36
N ARG A 126 1.34 6.14 -15.19
CA ARG A 126 0.37 5.06 -15.44
C ARG A 126 -0.72 5.00 -14.36
N CYS A 127 -0.48 5.58 -13.18
CA CYS A 127 -1.48 5.60 -12.11
C CYS A 127 -2.68 6.47 -12.48
N PHE A 128 -3.84 6.11 -11.95
CA PHE A 128 -5.10 6.83 -12.11
C PHE A 128 -5.68 6.82 -13.54
N GLN A 129 -5.28 5.85 -14.35
CA GLN A 129 -5.81 5.70 -15.70
C GLN A 129 -7.00 4.72 -15.69
N ASP A 130 -8.02 5.02 -16.50
CA ASP A 130 -9.16 4.13 -16.75
C ASP A 130 -9.86 3.62 -15.48
N ILE A 131 -10.07 4.51 -14.52
CA ILE A 131 -10.75 4.17 -13.25
C ILE A 131 -12.26 4.12 -13.49
N THR A 132 -12.85 2.96 -13.26
CA THR A 132 -14.30 2.76 -13.33
C THR A 132 -14.97 3.09 -11.99
N PRO A 133 -16.30 3.37 -11.98
CA PRO A 133 -17.02 3.50 -10.71
C PRO A 133 -16.91 2.28 -9.81
N GLU A 134 -16.82 1.09 -10.38
CA GLU A 134 -16.62 -0.16 -9.65
C GLU A 134 -15.27 -0.16 -8.91
N GLU A 135 -14.19 0.22 -9.60
CA GLU A 135 -12.87 0.34 -8.96
C GLU A 135 -12.87 1.39 -7.84
N GLN A 136 -13.60 2.50 -8.00
CA GLN A 136 -13.70 3.52 -6.96
C GLN A 136 -14.29 3.00 -5.65
N GLN A 137 -15.10 1.96 -5.69
CA GLN A 137 -15.76 1.37 -4.53
C GLN A 137 -14.94 0.28 -3.84
N ARG A 138 -13.78 -0.06 -4.39
CA ARG A 138 -12.95 -1.16 -3.89
C ARG A 138 -11.51 -0.77 -3.59
N VAL A 139 -11.16 0.50 -3.72
CA VAL A 139 -9.82 1.02 -3.44
C VAL A 139 -9.87 2.01 -2.29
N TYR A 140 -9.18 1.67 -1.22
CA TYR A 140 -9.16 2.41 0.05
C TYR A 140 -7.77 2.98 0.27
N GLY A 141 -7.65 4.27 0.51
CA GLY A 141 -6.39 4.92 0.83
C GLY A 141 -6.31 5.28 2.31
N LEU A 142 -5.22 4.93 2.95
CA LEU A 142 -4.91 5.34 4.33
C LEU A 142 -3.72 6.28 4.32
N PHE A 143 -3.88 7.45 4.93
CA PHE A 143 -2.89 8.53 4.86
C PHE A 143 -2.54 9.05 6.25
N GLY A 144 -1.25 8.92 6.63
CA GLY A 144 -0.72 9.49 7.87
C GLY A 144 -0.59 11.01 7.77
N ASP A 145 -1.17 11.74 8.71
CA ASP A 145 -1.14 13.20 8.73
C ASP A 145 0.24 13.78 9.08
N ALA A 146 1.12 12.97 9.66
CA ALA A 146 2.48 13.34 10.04
C ALA A 146 3.54 12.62 9.19
N ASP A 147 3.21 12.15 7.99
CA ASP A 147 4.16 11.50 7.09
C ASP A 147 5.14 12.53 6.52
N PRO A 148 6.45 12.44 6.83
CA PRO A 148 7.44 13.39 6.31
C PRO A 148 7.90 13.09 4.88
N LEU A 149 7.56 11.92 4.34
CA LEU A 149 8.08 11.43 3.05
C LEU A 149 7.08 11.52 1.93
N VAL A 150 5.80 11.23 2.19
CA VAL A 150 4.76 11.08 1.17
C VAL A 150 3.50 11.86 1.57
N HIS A 151 3.05 12.75 0.68
CA HIS A 151 1.87 13.60 0.88
C HIS A 151 0.96 13.48 -0.34
N THR A 152 0.25 12.37 -0.49
CA THR A 152 -0.54 12.08 -1.70
C THR A 152 -2.04 11.93 -1.43
N PHE A 153 -2.54 12.40 -0.29
CA PHE A 153 -3.96 12.34 0.04
C PHE A 153 -4.82 13.06 -1.01
N ASP A 154 -4.50 14.30 -1.33
CA ASP A 154 -5.29 15.10 -2.27
C ASP A 154 -5.29 14.47 -3.66
N LEU A 155 -4.14 14.03 -4.13
CA LEU A 155 -4.00 13.37 -5.43
C LEU A 155 -4.86 12.09 -5.49
N PHE A 156 -4.80 11.26 -4.47
CA PHE A 156 -5.61 10.04 -4.39
C PHE A 156 -7.10 10.37 -4.35
N HIS A 157 -7.49 11.35 -3.53
CA HIS A 157 -8.89 11.73 -3.31
C HIS A 157 -9.54 12.35 -4.55
N GLU A 158 -8.77 12.92 -5.46
CA GLU A 158 -9.26 13.37 -6.76
C GLU A 158 -9.83 12.23 -7.60
N HIS A 159 -9.34 11.01 -7.40
CA HIS A 159 -9.67 9.84 -8.22
C HIS A 159 -10.48 8.77 -7.48
N TYR A 160 -10.29 8.66 -6.17
CA TYR A 160 -10.91 7.66 -5.32
C TYR A 160 -11.56 8.30 -4.10
N PRO A 161 -12.86 8.06 -3.86
CA PRO A 161 -13.56 8.70 -2.75
C PRO A 161 -13.20 8.12 -1.36
N LEU A 162 -12.68 6.89 -1.31
CA LEU A 162 -12.42 6.19 -0.04
C LEU A 162 -11.03 6.50 0.50
N ALA A 163 -10.79 7.76 0.83
CA ALA A 163 -9.55 8.28 1.37
C ALA A 163 -9.71 8.55 2.87
N ILE A 164 -8.89 7.88 3.68
CA ILE A 164 -9.01 7.87 5.14
C ILE A 164 -7.74 8.43 5.76
N PRO A 165 -7.78 9.61 6.39
CA PRO A 165 -6.63 10.10 7.15
C PRO A 165 -6.50 9.35 8.47
N PHE A 166 -5.28 9.15 8.93
CA PHE A 166 -5.01 8.64 10.27
C PHE A 166 -3.94 9.47 10.95
N HIS A 167 -3.93 9.43 12.27
CA HIS A 167 -2.96 10.16 13.08
C HIS A 167 -1.68 9.32 13.19
N GLY A 168 -0.73 9.57 12.29
CA GLY A 168 0.52 8.78 12.22
C GLY A 168 1.46 9.24 11.12
N GLU A 169 2.59 8.53 11.04
CA GLU A 169 3.69 8.83 10.14
C GLU A 169 3.66 7.94 8.88
N HIS A 170 4.79 7.87 8.18
CA HIS A 170 4.91 7.09 6.94
C HIS A 170 4.82 5.59 7.19
N ARG A 171 5.43 5.10 8.26
CA ARG A 171 5.47 3.67 8.57
C ARG A 171 4.17 3.19 9.23
N LEU A 172 3.72 2.02 8.81
CA LEU A 172 2.62 1.32 9.45
C LEU A 172 3.17 0.59 10.68
N ILE A 173 2.82 1.08 11.88
CA ILE A 173 3.19 0.49 13.15
C ILE A 173 1.99 -0.20 13.79
N ASP A 174 2.20 -1.10 14.76
CA ASP A 174 1.16 -1.94 15.38
C ASP A 174 -0.07 -1.15 15.82
N LYS A 175 0.13 -0.02 16.49
CA LYS A 175 -0.95 0.83 16.96
C LYS A 175 -1.79 1.38 15.81
N VAL A 176 -1.15 1.85 14.76
CA VAL A 176 -1.82 2.36 13.55
C VAL A 176 -2.55 1.23 12.86
N ALA A 177 -1.91 0.07 12.70
CA ALA A 177 -2.54 -1.09 12.09
C ALA A 177 -3.81 -1.48 12.85
N PHE A 178 -3.73 -1.56 14.18
CA PHE A 178 -4.86 -1.94 15.01
C PHE A 178 -6.02 -0.94 14.92
N HIS A 179 -5.75 0.36 14.99
CA HIS A 179 -6.81 1.37 15.07
C HIS A 179 -7.40 1.78 13.73
N TYR A 180 -6.64 1.69 12.64
CA TYR A 180 -7.06 2.23 11.34
C TYR A 180 -7.16 1.16 10.25
N LEU A 181 -6.17 0.27 10.14
CA LEU A 181 -6.15 -0.73 9.09
C LEU A 181 -7.16 -1.86 9.35
N CYS A 182 -7.19 -2.40 10.56
CA CYS A 182 -8.07 -3.53 10.88
C CYS A 182 -9.57 -3.22 10.72
N PRO A 183 -10.07 -2.06 11.13
CA PRO A 183 -11.47 -1.70 10.86
C PRO A 183 -11.80 -1.64 9.36
N VAL A 184 -10.89 -1.16 8.53
CA VAL A 184 -11.09 -1.13 7.07
C VAL A 184 -11.13 -2.56 6.51
N ILE A 185 -10.22 -3.42 6.96
CA ILE A 185 -10.22 -4.84 6.55
C ILE A 185 -11.52 -5.52 6.95
N ARG A 186 -11.98 -5.30 8.17
CA ARG A 186 -13.26 -5.86 8.65
C ARG A 186 -14.41 -5.40 7.78
N TRP A 187 -14.43 -4.14 7.42
CA TRP A 187 -15.47 -3.59 6.58
C TRP A 187 -15.45 -4.19 5.18
N ILE A 188 -14.29 -4.36 4.59
CA ILE A 188 -14.14 -5.05 3.30
C ILE A 188 -14.63 -6.50 3.40
N ASP A 189 -14.27 -7.20 4.47
CA ASP A 189 -14.72 -8.58 4.71
C ASP A 189 -16.25 -8.66 4.85
N ASP A 190 -16.86 -7.76 5.61
CA ASP A 190 -18.31 -7.69 5.74
C ASP A 190 -18.99 -7.46 4.38
N LYS A 191 -18.45 -6.56 3.57
CA LYS A 191 -18.94 -6.27 2.23
C LYS A 191 -18.83 -7.50 1.30
N GLN A 192 -17.70 -8.19 1.34
CA GLN A 192 -17.47 -9.43 0.57
C GLN A 192 -18.44 -10.55 0.99
N ASN A 193 -18.87 -10.55 2.24
CA ASN A 193 -19.82 -11.52 2.79
C ASN A 193 -21.29 -11.07 2.67
N GLY A 194 -21.56 -10.01 1.93
CA GLY A 194 -22.91 -9.49 1.71
C GLY A 194 -23.49 -8.71 2.89
N LYS A 195 -22.69 -8.34 3.86
CA LYS A 195 -23.09 -7.57 5.04
C LYS A 195 -22.77 -6.10 4.82
N GLU A 196 -23.38 -5.50 3.79
CA GLU A 196 -23.12 -4.10 3.49
C GLU A 196 -23.56 -3.19 4.63
N ARG A 197 -22.62 -2.40 5.11
CA ARG A 197 -22.86 -1.32 6.04
C ARG A 197 -22.46 -0.01 5.37
N PRO A 198 -23.25 1.07 5.51
CA PRO A 198 -22.81 2.37 5.02
C PRO A 198 -21.51 2.76 5.71
N ILE A 199 -20.58 3.33 4.93
CA ILE A 199 -19.39 3.93 5.53
C ILE A 199 -19.84 5.11 6.37
N VAL A 200 -19.64 5.01 7.67
CA VAL A 200 -19.66 6.18 8.51
C VAL A 200 -18.21 6.66 8.61
N TYR A 201 -17.93 7.78 8.01
CA TYR A 201 -16.66 8.45 8.20
C TYR A 201 -16.60 8.88 9.66
N ILE A 202 -15.79 8.17 10.44
CA ILE A 202 -15.49 8.57 11.80
C ILE A 202 -14.13 9.26 11.74
N ASP A 203 -14.14 10.57 11.92
CA ASP A 203 -12.93 11.30 12.27
C ASP A 203 -12.60 10.96 13.71
N PHE A 204 -11.67 10.01 13.89
CA PHE A 204 -11.28 9.55 15.21
C PHE A 204 -10.68 10.66 16.06
N ASP A 205 -10.00 11.64 15.47
CA ASP A 205 -9.44 12.75 16.21
C ASP A 205 -10.54 13.66 16.73
N ALA A 206 -11.53 14.01 15.90
CA ALA A 206 -12.67 14.79 16.32
C ALA A 206 -13.50 14.05 17.38
N LEU A 207 -13.66 12.75 17.24
CA LEU A 207 -14.35 11.93 18.23
C LEU A 207 -13.58 11.90 19.55
N HIS A 208 -12.25 11.74 19.49
CA HIS A 208 -11.38 11.77 20.66
C HIS A 208 -11.50 13.12 21.40
N ASP A 209 -11.38 14.23 20.68
CA ASP A 209 -11.46 15.57 21.26
C ASP A 209 -12.85 15.86 21.88
N SER A 210 -13.91 15.26 21.33
CA SER A 210 -15.29 15.51 21.79
C SER A 210 -15.74 14.62 22.95
N TYR A 211 -15.26 13.38 23.04
CA TYR A 211 -15.81 12.37 23.95
C TYR A 211 -14.76 11.67 24.85
N MET A 212 -13.49 11.85 24.59
CA MET A 212 -12.43 11.16 25.32
C MET A 212 -11.43 12.10 25.95
#